data_915ffc6bc067d2f5d56787355ca753c8
#
_entry.id   915ffc6bc067d2f5d56787355ca753c8
#
_cell.length_a   1.000
_cell.length_b   1.000
_cell.length_c   1.000
_cell.angle_alpha   90.00
_cell.angle_beta   90.00
_cell.angle_gamma   90.00
#
_symmetry.space_group_name_H-M   'P 1'
#
loop_
_entity.id
_entity.type
_entity.pdbx_description
1 polymer ?
#
loop_
_entity_poly.entity_id
_entity_poly.type
_entity_poly.pdbx_seq_one_letter_code
_entity_poly.pdbx_strand_id
1 'polypeptide(L)'
;MIDPRLQEILPQLASAAAHTHALGFQLEGVEGRRVRMRVPYREDLVGDPETGVLAGGLVTALLDHVGGMAVWVAMNRFATVATLDLRVDYMRAAEPRKDLLAEAECFRLTRSVAFVRAWAFDETTADPVAAAQAAYMLDSDGGRGPGANLKGEES
;
A
#
# COMPACT_ATOMS: atom_id res chain seq x y z
N MET A 1 -6.65 -19.01 4.74
CA MET A 1 -7.48 -18.79 3.53
C MET A 1 -8.10 -17.42 3.66
N ILE A 2 -8.01 -16.59 2.63
CA ILE A 2 -8.59 -15.23 2.63
C ILE A 2 -10.10 -15.36 2.41
N ASP A 3 -10.88 -14.53 3.15
CA ASP A 3 -12.33 -14.43 2.94
C ASP A 3 -12.62 -14.11 1.46
N PRO A 4 -13.50 -14.85 0.78
CA PRO A 4 -13.81 -14.63 -0.64
C PRO A 4 -14.28 -13.20 -0.94
N ARG A 5 -15.02 -12.56 -0.03
CA ARG A 5 -15.49 -11.18 -0.19
C ARG A 5 -14.33 -10.20 -0.16
N LEU A 6 -13.38 -10.40 0.75
CA LEU A 6 -12.17 -9.57 0.79
C LEU A 6 -11.35 -9.78 -0.48
N GLN A 7 -11.17 -11.02 -0.91
CA GLN A 7 -10.41 -11.34 -2.13
C GLN A 7 -11.01 -10.68 -3.38
N GLU A 8 -12.32 -10.59 -3.47
CA GLU A 8 -13.03 -9.96 -4.60
C GLU A 8 -12.81 -8.44 -4.65
N ILE A 9 -12.76 -7.76 -3.49
CA ILE A 9 -12.63 -6.30 -3.43
C ILE A 9 -11.19 -5.80 -3.39
N LEU A 10 -10.22 -6.64 -3.03
CA LEU A 10 -8.80 -6.23 -2.91
C LEU A 10 -8.25 -5.53 -4.16
N PRO A 11 -8.50 -5.99 -5.39
CA PRO A 11 -8.02 -5.29 -6.58
C PRO A 11 -8.58 -3.87 -6.71
N GLN A 12 -9.82 -3.66 -6.29
CA GLN A 12 -10.47 -2.35 -6.31
C GLN A 12 -9.87 -1.43 -5.23
N LEU A 13 -9.57 -1.97 -4.05
CA LEU A 13 -8.98 -1.23 -2.94
C LEU A 13 -7.56 -0.74 -3.25
N ALA A 14 -6.86 -1.38 -4.16
CA ALA A 14 -5.52 -0.95 -4.60
C ALA A 14 -5.53 0.49 -5.17
N SER A 15 -6.62 0.91 -5.80
CA SER A 15 -6.76 2.22 -6.45
C SER A 15 -8.09 2.92 -6.13
N ALA A 16 -8.73 2.60 -5.02
CA ALA A 16 -10.04 3.16 -4.66
C ALA A 16 -9.97 4.65 -4.28
N ALA A 17 -8.90 5.09 -3.63
CA ALA A 17 -8.69 6.49 -3.32
C ALA A 17 -8.26 7.27 -4.55
N ALA A 18 -8.67 8.54 -4.67
CA ALA A 18 -8.26 9.41 -5.78
C ALA A 18 -6.73 9.48 -5.93
N HIS A 19 -6.01 9.53 -4.82
CA HIS A 19 -4.54 9.56 -4.78
C HIS A 19 -3.93 8.28 -5.38
N THR A 20 -4.32 7.11 -4.92
CA THR A 20 -3.78 5.83 -5.41
C THR A 20 -4.22 5.53 -6.84
N HIS A 21 -5.41 5.98 -7.23
CA HIS A 21 -5.87 5.93 -8.62
C HIS A 21 -4.99 6.79 -9.53
N ALA A 22 -4.73 8.04 -9.16
CA ALA A 22 -3.88 8.96 -9.92
C ALA A 22 -2.45 8.44 -10.09
N LEU A 23 -1.91 7.76 -9.07
CA LEU A 23 -0.58 7.16 -9.11
C LEU A 23 -0.52 5.84 -9.90
N GLY A 24 -1.67 5.26 -10.25
CA GLY A 24 -1.75 4.03 -11.04
C GLY A 24 -1.44 2.76 -10.25
N PHE A 25 -1.72 2.74 -8.95
CA PHE A 25 -1.48 1.57 -8.10
C PHE A 25 -2.35 0.39 -8.51
N GLN A 26 -1.74 -0.77 -8.61
CA GLN A 26 -2.38 -2.03 -9.00
C GLN A 26 -2.02 -3.13 -8.03
N LEU A 27 -3.00 -3.97 -7.68
CA LEU A 27 -2.73 -5.22 -6.99
C LEU A 27 -2.13 -6.22 -7.98
N GLU A 28 -0.99 -6.81 -7.65
CA GLU A 28 -0.39 -7.90 -8.42
C GLU A 28 -0.79 -9.26 -7.91
N GLY A 29 -0.90 -9.41 -6.60
CA GLY A 29 -1.32 -10.66 -5.99
C GLY A 29 -1.23 -10.68 -4.48
N VAL A 30 -1.76 -11.75 -3.93
CA VAL A 30 -1.67 -12.09 -2.51
C VAL A 30 -1.22 -13.53 -2.40
N GLU A 31 -0.14 -13.75 -1.65
CA GLU A 31 0.40 -15.08 -1.37
C GLU A 31 0.53 -15.26 0.15
N GLY A 32 -0.34 -16.11 0.72
CA GLY A 32 -0.43 -16.25 2.16
C GLY A 32 -0.81 -14.93 2.83
N ARG A 33 0.12 -14.35 3.61
CA ARG A 33 -0.05 -13.04 4.28
C ARG A 33 0.67 -11.90 3.58
N ARG A 34 1.29 -12.16 2.44
CA ARG A 34 2.03 -11.18 1.65
C ARG A 34 1.15 -10.60 0.58
N VAL A 35 1.19 -9.30 0.45
CA VAL A 35 0.52 -8.55 -0.61
C VAL A 35 1.58 -7.94 -1.52
N ARG A 36 1.39 -8.07 -2.82
CA ARG A 36 2.25 -7.46 -3.83
C ARG A 36 1.46 -6.47 -4.67
N MET A 37 2.03 -5.30 -4.84
CA MET A 37 1.50 -4.23 -5.67
C MET A 37 2.51 -3.79 -6.73
N ARG A 38 2.00 -3.15 -7.78
CA ARG A 38 2.77 -2.59 -8.89
C ARG A 38 2.33 -1.17 -9.18
N VAL A 39 3.28 -0.33 -9.54
CA VAL A 39 3.06 0.95 -10.22
C VAL A 39 3.69 0.86 -11.59
N PRO A 40 2.92 0.87 -12.69
CA PRO A 40 3.47 0.98 -14.02
C PRO A 40 4.25 2.29 -14.18
N TYR A 41 5.40 2.20 -14.84
CA TYR A 41 6.20 3.39 -15.13
C TYR A 41 5.43 4.40 -15.96
N ARG A 42 5.50 5.66 -15.56
CA ARG A 42 5.00 6.81 -16.32
C ARG A 42 5.96 7.98 -16.12
N GLU A 43 6.13 8.79 -17.16
CA GLU A 43 7.03 9.96 -17.11
C GLU A 43 6.60 11.02 -16.09
N ASP A 44 5.30 11.17 -15.84
CA ASP A 44 4.76 12.09 -14.83
C ASP A 44 5.01 11.64 -13.37
N LEU A 45 5.54 10.44 -13.17
CA LEU A 45 5.95 9.91 -11.86
C LEU A 45 7.47 10.01 -11.63
N VAL A 46 8.21 10.53 -12.58
CA VAL A 46 9.67 10.70 -12.52
C VAL A 46 10.02 11.83 -11.56
N GLY A 47 11.01 11.59 -10.70
CA GLY A 47 11.58 12.59 -9.80
C GLY A 47 12.79 13.31 -10.40
N ASP A 48 13.58 12.61 -11.21
CA ASP A 48 14.74 13.16 -11.90
C ASP A 48 14.56 13.02 -13.42
N PRO A 49 14.22 14.12 -14.12
CA PRO A 49 13.97 14.07 -15.56
C PRO A 49 15.21 13.72 -16.39
N GLU A 50 16.42 13.93 -15.89
CA GLU A 50 17.65 13.59 -16.59
C GLU A 50 17.90 12.10 -16.63
N THR A 51 17.62 11.40 -15.55
CA THR A 51 17.85 9.95 -15.41
C THR A 51 16.62 9.09 -15.67
N GLY A 52 15.42 9.63 -15.53
CA GLY A 52 14.17 8.88 -15.60
C GLY A 52 13.87 8.06 -14.35
N VAL A 53 14.54 8.36 -13.24
CA VAL A 53 14.30 7.70 -11.94
C VAL A 53 12.99 8.18 -11.33
N LEU A 54 12.18 7.25 -10.86
CA LEU A 54 10.90 7.53 -10.19
C LEU A 54 11.12 8.33 -8.90
N ALA A 55 10.16 9.21 -8.60
CA ALA A 55 10.22 10.06 -7.41
C ALA A 55 10.22 9.23 -6.11
N GLY A 56 11.04 9.64 -5.13
CA GLY A 56 11.09 8.99 -3.83
C GLY A 56 9.75 9.03 -3.08
N GLY A 57 8.96 10.10 -3.27
CA GLY A 57 7.61 10.20 -2.71
C GLY A 57 6.65 9.15 -3.24
N LEU A 58 6.80 8.70 -4.49
CA LEU A 58 6.05 7.58 -5.05
C LEU A 58 6.38 6.28 -4.32
N VAL A 59 7.65 6.04 -4.04
CA VAL A 59 8.11 4.86 -3.29
C VAL A 59 7.47 4.83 -1.89
N THR A 60 7.50 5.95 -1.19
CA THR A 60 6.87 6.08 0.14
C THR A 60 5.37 5.84 0.08
N ALA A 61 4.66 6.44 -0.88
CA ALA A 61 3.23 6.26 -1.04
C ALA A 61 2.85 4.80 -1.33
N LEU A 62 3.63 4.11 -2.16
CA LEU A 62 3.41 2.70 -2.47
C LEU A 62 3.65 1.80 -1.25
N LEU A 63 4.72 2.06 -0.49
CA LEU A 63 5.04 1.31 0.73
C LEU A 63 3.95 1.47 1.80
N ASP A 64 3.43 2.69 1.97
CA ASP A 64 2.34 2.95 2.90
C ASP A 64 1.06 2.19 2.49
N HIS A 65 0.70 2.26 1.22
CA HIS A 65 -0.53 1.64 0.73
C HIS A 65 -0.47 0.11 0.73
N VAL A 66 0.63 -0.49 0.26
CA VAL A 66 0.79 -1.96 0.30
C VAL A 66 0.80 -2.47 1.74
N GLY A 67 1.34 -1.68 2.67
CA GLY A 67 1.30 -1.97 4.10
C GLY A 67 -0.14 -2.03 4.63
N GLY A 68 -0.97 -1.05 4.32
CA GLY A 68 -2.39 -1.04 4.66
C GLY A 68 -3.16 -2.23 4.06
N MET A 69 -2.87 -2.58 2.81
CA MET A 69 -3.43 -3.76 2.16
C MET A 69 -3.04 -5.06 2.89
N ALA A 70 -1.78 -5.17 3.34
CA ALA A 70 -1.33 -6.32 4.13
C ALA A 70 -2.04 -6.43 5.49
N VAL A 71 -2.42 -5.30 6.08
CA VAL A 71 -3.23 -5.29 7.31
C VAL A 71 -4.62 -5.87 7.05
N TRP A 72 -5.31 -5.48 5.97
CA TRP A 72 -6.62 -6.05 5.63
C TRP A 72 -6.55 -7.56 5.39
N VAL A 73 -5.51 -8.02 4.71
CA VAL A 73 -5.28 -9.46 4.51
C VAL A 73 -5.05 -10.18 5.83
N ALA A 74 -4.25 -9.59 6.73
CA ALA A 74 -3.99 -10.19 8.05
C ALA A 74 -5.24 -10.22 8.95
N MET A 75 -6.07 -9.18 8.88
CA MET A 75 -7.37 -9.12 9.59
C MET A 75 -8.42 -10.02 8.95
N ASN A 76 -8.19 -10.43 7.71
CA ASN A 76 -9.15 -11.16 6.87
C ASN A 76 -10.49 -10.42 6.70
N ARG A 77 -10.45 -9.10 6.70
CA ARG A 77 -11.61 -8.21 6.48
C ARG A 77 -11.17 -6.81 6.09
N PHE A 78 -12.06 -6.09 5.42
CA PHE A 78 -11.93 -4.66 5.23
C PHE A 78 -12.33 -3.92 6.52
N ALA A 79 -11.53 -2.94 6.92
CA ALA A 79 -11.80 -2.06 8.06
C ALA A 79 -11.09 -0.73 7.86
N THR A 80 -11.45 0.28 8.64
CA THR A 80 -10.70 1.52 8.68
C THR A 80 -9.33 1.27 9.30
N VAL A 81 -8.29 1.66 8.57
CA VAL A 81 -6.88 1.52 8.96
C VAL A 81 -6.21 2.88 8.76
N ALA A 82 -5.50 3.36 9.78
CA ALA A 82 -4.79 4.63 9.72
C ALA A 82 -3.31 4.44 10.07
N THR A 83 -2.43 4.99 9.25
CA THR A 83 -0.98 4.95 9.48
C THR A 83 -0.62 5.75 10.73
N LEU A 84 0.00 5.08 11.71
CA LEU A 84 0.53 5.70 12.91
C LEU A 84 1.99 6.10 12.73
N ASP A 85 2.77 5.24 12.11
CA ASP A 85 4.20 5.41 11.88
C ASP A 85 4.60 4.70 10.61
N LEU A 86 5.47 5.32 9.84
CA LEU A 86 6.07 4.75 8.63
C LEU A 86 7.52 5.20 8.56
N ARG A 87 8.43 4.28 8.81
CA ARG A 87 9.85 4.48 8.58
C ARG A 87 10.27 3.85 7.27
N VAL A 88 10.91 4.63 6.42
CA VAL A 88 11.42 4.17 5.12
C VAL A 88 12.93 4.38 5.09
N ASP A 89 13.66 3.31 4.80
CA ASP A 89 15.09 3.35 4.52
C ASP A 89 15.26 3.21 3.00
N TYR A 90 15.72 4.29 2.35
CA TYR A 90 16.04 4.29 0.92
C TYR A 90 17.45 3.75 0.72
N MET A 91 17.59 2.69 -0.05
CA MET A 91 18.85 1.95 -0.20
C MET A 91 19.55 2.23 -1.52
N ARG A 92 18.79 2.48 -2.58
CA ARG A 92 19.29 2.82 -3.90
C ARG A 92 18.20 3.50 -4.73
N ALA A 93 18.59 4.14 -5.84
CA ALA A 93 17.63 4.60 -6.83
C ALA A 93 16.93 3.41 -7.52
N ALA A 94 15.66 3.58 -7.87
CA ALA A 94 14.97 2.64 -8.73
C ALA A 94 15.61 2.66 -10.14
N GLU A 95 15.54 1.52 -10.82
CA GLU A 95 16.03 1.42 -12.20
C GLU A 95 15.20 2.33 -13.12
N PRO A 96 15.82 3.19 -13.94
CA PRO A 96 15.07 4.08 -14.82
C PRO A 96 14.15 3.32 -15.78
N ARG A 97 12.97 3.85 -16.02
CA ARG A 97 11.98 3.33 -16.97
C ARG A 97 11.48 1.92 -16.69
N LYS A 98 11.63 1.45 -15.46
CA LYS A 98 11.01 0.21 -14.99
C LYS A 98 9.83 0.48 -14.07
N ASP A 99 8.89 -0.44 -14.07
CA ASP A 99 7.80 -0.44 -13.09
C ASP A 99 8.36 -0.58 -11.67
N LEU A 100 7.68 0.02 -10.72
CA LEU A 100 7.99 -0.15 -9.30
C LEU A 100 7.04 -1.19 -8.70
N LEU A 101 7.63 -2.14 -7.98
CA LEU A 101 6.91 -3.16 -7.25
C LEU A 101 7.06 -2.91 -5.74
N ALA A 102 6.08 -3.33 -4.98
CA ALA A 102 6.20 -3.42 -3.53
C ALA A 102 5.54 -4.68 -3.00
N GLU A 103 6.12 -5.19 -1.92
CA GLU A 103 5.59 -6.34 -1.20
C GLU A 103 5.54 -6.00 0.29
N ALA A 104 4.47 -6.39 0.96
CA ALA A 104 4.31 -6.17 2.40
C ALA A 104 3.73 -7.39 3.10
N GLU A 105 4.08 -7.51 4.37
CA GLU A 105 3.57 -8.54 5.27
C GLU A 105 3.27 -7.92 6.63
N CYS A 106 2.06 -8.14 7.14
CA CYS A 106 1.74 -7.88 8.54
C CYS A 106 2.30 -9.01 9.41
N PHE A 107 3.36 -8.72 10.16
CA PHE A 107 4.04 -9.72 10.97
C PHE A 107 3.53 -9.78 12.41
N ARG A 108 2.78 -8.77 12.85
CA ARG A 108 2.14 -8.75 14.16
C ARG A 108 0.83 -7.97 14.08
N LEU A 109 -0.24 -8.64 14.51
CA LEU A 109 -1.56 -8.06 14.62
C LEU A 109 -1.97 -8.09 16.09
N THR A 110 -2.33 -6.93 16.65
CA THR A 110 -2.91 -6.79 17.98
C THR A 110 -4.36 -6.34 17.88
N ARG A 111 -4.99 -6.11 19.01
CA ARG A 111 -6.40 -5.64 19.04
C ARG A 111 -6.57 -4.27 18.36
N SER A 112 -5.61 -3.38 18.50
CA SER A 112 -5.71 -1.97 18.09
C SER A 112 -4.60 -1.49 17.15
N VAL A 113 -3.54 -2.27 16.97
CA VAL A 113 -2.38 -1.90 16.13
C VAL A 113 -1.91 -3.10 15.34
N ALA A 114 -1.59 -2.86 14.07
CA ALA A 114 -0.91 -3.81 13.19
C ALA A 114 0.51 -3.32 12.88
N PHE A 115 1.47 -4.23 12.86
CA PHE A 115 2.87 -3.98 12.53
C PHE A 115 3.22 -4.68 11.22
N VAL A 116 3.82 -3.90 10.30
CA VAL A 116 4.06 -4.32 8.92
C VAL A 116 5.52 -4.12 8.56
N ARG A 117 6.05 -5.02 7.74
CA ARG A 117 7.29 -4.86 6.98
C ARG A 117 6.97 -4.80 5.50
N ALA A 118 7.66 -3.93 4.78
CA ALA A 118 7.45 -3.75 3.35
C ALA A 118 8.77 -3.49 2.62
N TRP A 119 8.81 -3.87 1.35
CA TRP A 119 9.94 -3.65 0.45
C TRP A 119 9.45 -3.11 -0.87
N ALA A 120 10.13 -2.09 -1.39
CA ALA A 120 9.96 -1.62 -2.75
C ALA A 120 11.16 -2.09 -3.59
N PHE A 121 10.91 -2.54 -4.81
CA PHE A 121 11.91 -3.12 -5.69
C PHE A 121 11.48 -2.99 -7.15
N ASP A 122 12.42 -3.15 -8.05
CA ASP A 122 12.18 -3.16 -9.49
C ASP A 122 12.31 -4.57 -10.10
N GLU A 123 13.10 -5.45 -9.51
CA GLU A 123 13.26 -6.84 -9.97
C GLU A 123 13.01 -7.86 -8.86
N THR A 124 13.66 -7.71 -7.71
CA THR A 124 13.60 -8.68 -6.61
C THR A 124 13.66 -8.02 -5.24
N THR A 125 12.99 -8.63 -4.28
CA THR A 125 13.05 -8.22 -2.86
C THR A 125 14.43 -8.43 -2.24
N ALA A 126 15.31 -9.22 -2.85
CA ALA A 126 16.68 -9.43 -2.38
C ALA A 126 17.58 -8.20 -2.60
N ASP A 127 17.23 -7.34 -3.57
CA ASP A 127 17.91 -6.07 -3.85
C ASP A 127 16.88 -4.92 -3.85
N PRO A 128 16.38 -4.51 -2.69
CA PRO A 128 15.32 -3.52 -2.61
C PRO A 128 15.81 -2.09 -2.92
N VAL A 129 14.93 -1.30 -3.54
CA VAL A 129 15.05 0.16 -3.64
C VAL A 129 14.91 0.80 -2.27
N ALA A 130 13.95 0.33 -1.50
CA ALA A 130 13.68 0.78 -0.15
C ALA A 130 13.05 -0.34 0.70
N ALA A 131 13.28 -0.27 1.99
CA ALA A 131 12.61 -1.11 2.99
C ALA A 131 11.88 -0.24 3.99
N ALA A 132 10.74 -0.71 4.48
CA ALA A 132 9.94 0.02 5.43
C ALA A 132 9.49 -0.86 6.59
N GLN A 133 9.30 -0.23 7.72
CA GLN A 133 8.56 -0.75 8.85
C GLN A 133 7.47 0.25 9.24
N ALA A 134 6.26 -0.23 9.46
CA ALA A 134 5.11 0.61 9.71
C ALA A 134 4.23 0.07 10.84
N ALA A 135 3.48 0.96 11.45
CA ALA A 135 2.42 0.65 12.39
C ALA A 135 1.12 1.32 11.94
N TYR A 136 0.03 0.58 12.03
CA TYR A 136 -1.30 1.03 11.64
C TYR A 136 -2.27 0.89 12.81
N MET A 137 -3.06 1.93 13.04
CA MET A 137 -4.18 1.89 13.97
C MET A 137 -5.35 1.16 13.33
N LEU A 138 -5.97 0.27 14.09
CA LEU A 138 -7.16 -0.47 13.70
C LEU A 138 -8.39 0.13 14.38
N ASP A 139 -9.46 0.34 13.62
CA ASP A 139 -10.74 0.67 14.21
C ASP A 139 -11.31 -0.58 14.88
N SER A 140 -11.59 -0.48 16.17
CA SER A 140 -12.13 -1.58 17.00
C SER A 140 -13.63 -1.79 16.80
N ASP A 141 -14.33 -0.77 16.30
CA ASP A 141 -15.77 -0.83 16.04
C ASP A 141 -16.02 -1.02 14.55
N GLY A 142 -16.74 -2.04 14.18
CA GLY A 142 -17.05 -2.48 12.82
C GLY A 142 -17.39 -1.31 11.89
N GLY A 143 -16.36 -0.80 11.21
CA GLY A 143 -16.28 0.50 10.63
C GLY A 143 -17.40 0.87 9.67
N ARG A 144 -17.85 2.09 9.77
CA ARG A 144 -18.49 2.80 8.66
C ARG A 144 -17.47 2.95 7.54
N GLY A 145 -17.71 2.26 6.45
CA GLY A 145 -16.90 2.40 5.24
C GLY A 145 -16.79 3.87 4.81
N PRO A 146 -15.77 4.25 4.02
CA PRO A 146 -15.66 5.59 3.46
C PRO A 146 -16.88 5.83 2.54
N GLY A 147 -17.84 6.62 3.00
CA GLY A 147 -19.07 6.94 2.25
C GLY A 147 -20.31 7.26 3.10
N ALA A 148 -20.25 7.16 4.41
CA ALA A 148 -21.42 7.32 5.26
C ALA A 148 -21.71 8.77 5.74
N ASN A 149 -20.99 9.79 5.27
CA ASN A 149 -21.22 11.18 5.64
C ASN A 149 -21.27 12.11 4.41
N LEU A 150 -22.24 11.88 3.52
CA LEU A 150 -22.71 12.89 2.57
C LEU A 150 -24.25 12.90 2.58
N LYS A 151 -24.85 13.18 3.72
CA LYS A 151 -26.21 13.74 3.75
C LYS A 151 -26.15 15.00 4.58
N GLY A 152 -26.36 16.10 3.87
CA GLY A 152 -26.40 17.45 4.39
C GLY A 152 -27.39 17.61 5.52
N GLU A 153 -27.05 18.42 6.46
CA GLU A 153 -28.00 19.20 7.21
C GLU A 153 -28.31 20.46 6.39
N GLU A 154 -29.40 20.40 5.67
CA GLU A 154 -30.16 21.61 5.33
C GLU A 154 -31.13 21.84 6.50
N SER A 155 -30.91 22.92 7.20
CA SER A 155 -31.95 23.69 7.91
C SER A 155 -31.41 25.08 8.24
#